data_97e991d348e2b700d3b6b8e137d4d518
#
_entry.id   97e991d348e2b700d3b6b8e137d4d518
#
_cell.length_a   1.000
_cell.length_b   1.000
_cell.length_c   1.000
_cell.angle_alpha   90.00
_cell.angle_beta   90.00
_cell.angle_gamma   90.00
#
_symmetry.space_group_name_H-M   'P 1'
#
loop_
_entity.id
_entity.type
_entity.pdbx_description
1 polymer ?
#
loop_
_entity_poly.entity_id
_entity_poly.type
_entity_poly.pdbx_seq_one_letter_code
_entity_poly.pdbx_strand_id
1 'polypeptide(L)'
;LCLRENGETVHRFLDEHGFLDSAWKPKPTGDMLALPFIEQVNGKEIERMLCSLFDFEIHIDCIELEQAEFSNNPHAQLERVVVSWLTSFDSNGRSIEHLSKELPRKWQHLGDVVVLPETAFSSMEWNELIKEKSREEVQDLWQHIAQALGGKRLARQHPITKDKHRTSQTELLLGQNGWVEFLDHGVHFGFDATKVMFSAGNVTERRRIGSINMEGEVVVDAYAGVGYYTLHMALRSRAKHIHACEINPDSITGLKWAQETNGLNKQITIHQGDNQETLPKLYGQADRCHLGLLPSSEAVWNHALGCLKPKGGWIHIHMNVHKKDLEEWQASTLETLKKYAEHHRRRWDITIEHLERVKWFSPHVCHVVLDVQCRETQQKEHA
;
A
#
# COMPACT_ATOMS: atom_id res chain seq x y z
N LEU A 1 -11.19 -19.08 -14.56
CA LEU A 1 -10.76 -20.18 -13.67
C LEU A 1 -9.29 -20.06 -13.37
N CYS A 2 -8.92 -20.14 -12.11
CA CYS A 2 -7.54 -20.25 -11.62
C CYS A 2 -7.48 -21.31 -10.51
N LEU A 3 -6.30 -21.84 -10.18
CA LEU A 3 -6.13 -22.66 -8.99
C LEU A 3 -6.55 -21.88 -7.74
N ARG A 4 -7.16 -22.57 -6.75
CA ARG A 4 -7.66 -21.92 -5.52
C ARG A 4 -6.58 -21.17 -4.75
N GLU A 5 -5.34 -21.69 -4.74
CA GLU A 5 -4.20 -21.02 -4.11
C GLU A 5 -3.85 -19.67 -4.75
N ASN A 6 -4.16 -19.49 -6.03
CA ASN A 6 -3.95 -18.26 -6.81
C ASN A 6 -5.18 -17.34 -6.81
N GLY A 7 -6.30 -17.80 -6.24
CA GLY A 7 -7.59 -17.12 -6.30
C GLY A 7 -7.57 -15.70 -5.77
N GLU A 8 -6.91 -15.44 -4.62
CA GLU A 8 -6.78 -14.11 -4.03
C GLU A 8 -5.99 -13.15 -4.94
N THR A 9 -4.94 -13.66 -5.57
CA THR A 9 -4.08 -12.88 -6.48
C THR A 9 -4.83 -12.48 -7.75
N VAL A 10 -5.56 -13.42 -8.36
CA VAL A 10 -6.36 -13.17 -9.56
C VAL A 10 -7.56 -12.27 -9.23
N HIS A 11 -8.25 -12.52 -8.13
CA HIS A 11 -9.36 -11.68 -7.68
C HIS A 11 -8.91 -10.23 -7.50
N ARG A 12 -7.83 -10.01 -6.78
CA ARG A 12 -7.27 -8.68 -6.56
C ARG A 12 -6.86 -8.01 -7.87
N PHE A 13 -6.23 -8.74 -8.80
CA PHE A 13 -5.88 -8.21 -10.11
C PHE A 13 -7.13 -7.76 -10.87
N LEU A 14 -8.18 -8.60 -10.92
CA LEU A 14 -9.43 -8.27 -11.62
C LEU A 14 -10.11 -7.04 -10.97
N ASP A 15 -10.10 -6.96 -9.64
CA ASP A 15 -10.68 -5.84 -8.90
C ASP A 15 -9.88 -4.54 -9.11
N GLU A 16 -8.55 -4.59 -9.00
CA GLU A 16 -7.67 -3.42 -9.18
C GLU A 16 -7.74 -2.83 -10.58
N HIS A 17 -8.03 -3.65 -11.60
CA HIS A 17 -8.17 -3.20 -13.00
C HIS A 17 -9.62 -2.92 -13.39
N GLY A 18 -10.57 -3.09 -12.46
CA GLY A 18 -12.00 -2.89 -12.73
C GLY A 18 -12.59 -3.93 -13.68
N PHE A 19 -12.01 -5.11 -13.75
CA PHE A 19 -12.46 -6.23 -14.57
C PHE A 19 -13.38 -7.20 -13.82
N LEU A 20 -13.37 -7.16 -12.48
CA LEU A 20 -14.20 -8.04 -11.66
C LEU A 20 -15.67 -7.66 -11.78
N ASP A 21 -16.53 -8.64 -12.08
CA ASP A 21 -17.98 -8.44 -12.01
C ASP A 21 -18.52 -8.85 -10.64
N SER A 22 -18.65 -7.87 -9.77
CA SER A 22 -19.11 -8.06 -8.40
C SER A 22 -20.62 -8.43 -8.28
N ALA A 23 -21.36 -8.46 -9.38
CA ALA A 23 -22.74 -8.95 -9.40
C ALA A 23 -22.84 -10.47 -9.23
N TRP A 24 -21.73 -11.19 -9.36
CA TRP A 24 -21.69 -12.64 -9.27
C TRP A 24 -20.73 -13.13 -8.18
N LYS A 25 -21.10 -14.24 -7.51
CA LYS A 25 -20.27 -14.83 -6.46
C LYS A 25 -19.15 -15.66 -7.09
N PRO A 26 -17.90 -15.57 -6.58
CA PRO A 26 -16.87 -16.55 -6.91
C PRO A 26 -17.32 -17.96 -6.56
N LYS A 27 -17.08 -18.93 -7.46
CA LYS A 27 -17.55 -20.31 -7.30
C LYS A 27 -16.38 -21.29 -7.27
N PRO A 28 -16.21 -22.05 -6.20
CA PRO A 28 -15.27 -23.17 -6.18
C PRO A 28 -15.70 -24.27 -7.15
N THR A 29 -14.77 -24.76 -7.99
CA THR A 29 -15.01 -25.81 -8.98
C THR A 29 -13.87 -26.82 -8.90
N GLY A 30 -14.00 -27.85 -8.06
CA GLY A 30 -12.91 -28.77 -7.74
C GLY A 30 -11.74 -28.04 -7.08
N ASP A 31 -10.54 -28.18 -7.64
CA ASP A 31 -9.32 -27.48 -7.18
C ASP A 31 -9.19 -26.07 -7.76
N MET A 32 -10.14 -25.67 -8.61
CA MET A 32 -10.17 -24.38 -9.25
C MET A 32 -11.13 -23.42 -8.54
N LEU A 33 -10.95 -22.11 -8.76
CA LEU A 33 -11.86 -21.03 -8.38
C LEU A 33 -12.29 -20.30 -9.65
N ALA A 34 -13.61 -20.24 -9.89
CA ALA A 34 -14.19 -19.39 -10.91
C ALA A 34 -14.36 -17.98 -10.36
N LEU A 35 -13.79 -17.01 -11.04
CA LEU A 35 -13.93 -15.57 -10.73
C LEU A 35 -14.68 -14.91 -11.88
N PRO A 36 -15.75 -14.13 -11.59
CA PRO A 36 -16.52 -13.44 -12.60
C PRO A 36 -15.74 -12.23 -13.13
N PHE A 37 -15.88 -11.94 -14.42
CA PHE A 37 -15.39 -10.69 -15.01
C PHE A 37 -16.44 -10.07 -15.91
N ILE A 38 -16.35 -8.74 -16.11
CA ILE A 38 -17.35 -7.96 -16.85
C ILE A 38 -17.36 -8.34 -18.34
N GLU A 39 -18.54 -8.43 -18.95
CA GLU A 39 -18.73 -8.85 -20.36
C GLU A 39 -18.05 -7.93 -21.38
N GLN A 40 -17.85 -6.65 -21.05
CA GLN A 40 -17.24 -5.66 -21.94
C GLN A 40 -15.73 -5.88 -22.14
N VAL A 41 -15.12 -6.76 -21.37
CA VAL A 41 -13.67 -7.03 -21.46
C VAL A 41 -13.44 -8.35 -22.20
N ASN A 42 -12.48 -8.32 -23.13
CA ASN A 42 -12.13 -9.51 -23.88
C ASN A 42 -11.38 -10.50 -22.96
N GLY A 43 -12.04 -11.64 -22.64
CA GLY A 43 -11.50 -12.67 -21.75
C GLY A 43 -10.10 -13.15 -22.17
N LYS A 44 -9.82 -13.31 -23.48
CA LYS A 44 -8.49 -13.68 -23.98
C LYS A 44 -7.42 -12.63 -23.72
N GLU A 45 -7.82 -11.36 -23.58
CA GLU A 45 -6.90 -10.28 -23.22
C GLU A 45 -6.56 -10.33 -21.73
N ILE A 46 -7.56 -10.57 -20.88
CA ILE A 46 -7.36 -10.81 -19.43
C ILE A 46 -6.44 -12.02 -19.22
N GLU A 47 -6.71 -13.13 -19.90
CA GLU A 47 -5.90 -14.35 -19.82
C GLU A 47 -4.44 -14.08 -20.19
N ARG A 48 -4.17 -13.38 -21.32
CA ARG A 48 -2.82 -13.00 -21.71
C ARG A 48 -2.14 -12.08 -20.70
N MET A 49 -2.88 -11.10 -20.18
CA MET A 49 -2.35 -10.18 -19.16
C MET A 49 -1.96 -10.93 -17.90
N LEU A 50 -2.84 -11.78 -17.38
CA LEU A 50 -2.59 -12.57 -16.19
C LEU A 50 -1.45 -13.56 -16.38
N CYS A 51 -1.44 -14.33 -17.49
CA CYS A 51 -0.35 -15.25 -17.80
C CYS A 51 1.00 -14.54 -18.05
N SER A 52 0.97 -13.27 -18.49
CA SER A 52 2.20 -12.48 -18.65
C SER A 52 2.74 -11.91 -17.33
N LEU A 53 1.92 -11.84 -16.31
CA LEU A 53 2.23 -11.23 -15.01
C LEU A 53 2.53 -12.25 -13.93
N PHE A 54 1.90 -13.43 -14.05
CA PHE A 54 1.97 -14.48 -13.06
C PHE A 54 2.39 -15.77 -13.74
N ASP A 55 3.16 -16.58 -13.05
CA ASP A 55 3.72 -17.86 -13.55
C ASP A 55 2.78 -19.03 -13.24
N PHE A 56 1.48 -18.86 -13.55
CA PHE A 56 0.48 -19.92 -13.37
C PHE A 56 -0.61 -19.87 -14.45
N GLU A 57 -1.22 -21.05 -14.70
CA GLU A 57 -2.24 -21.21 -15.73
C GLU A 57 -3.60 -20.64 -15.30
N ILE A 58 -4.25 -19.95 -16.23
CA ILE A 58 -5.60 -19.39 -16.10
C ILE A 58 -6.39 -19.83 -17.32
N HIS A 59 -7.63 -20.21 -17.11
CA HIS A 59 -8.55 -20.59 -18.18
C HIS A 59 -9.77 -19.69 -18.18
N ILE A 60 -10.17 -19.22 -19.37
CA ILE A 60 -11.44 -18.55 -19.57
C ILE A 60 -12.47 -19.60 -19.97
N ASP A 61 -13.56 -19.69 -19.22
CA ASP A 61 -14.64 -20.63 -19.46
C ASP A 61 -16.00 -19.99 -19.14
N CYS A 62 -17.08 -20.54 -19.70
CA CYS A 62 -18.44 -20.16 -19.38
C CYS A 62 -18.98 -21.06 -18.28
N ILE A 63 -19.05 -20.54 -17.06
CA ILE A 63 -19.54 -21.28 -15.90
C ILE A 63 -20.77 -20.55 -15.35
N GLU A 64 -21.80 -21.34 -15.03
CA GLU A 64 -22.98 -20.83 -14.35
C GLU A 64 -22.63 -20.43 -12.91
N LEU A 65 -22.70 -19.13 -12.62
CA LEU A 65 -22.44 -18.55 -11.32
C LEU A 65 -23.75 -18.19 -10.61
N GLU A 66 -23.71 -18.12 -9.28
CA GLU A 66 -24.82 -17.58 -8.50
C GLU A 66 -24.72 -16.06 -8.45
N GLN A 67 -25.84 -15.36 -8.64
CA GLN A 67 -25.87 -13.92 -8.41
C GLN A 67 -25.52 -13.61 -6.96
N ALA A 68 -24.65 -12.63 -6.78
CA ALA A 68 -24.46 -12.04 -5.48
C ALA A 68 -25.80 -11.42 -5.04
N GLU A 69 -26.23 -11.72 -3.81
CA GLU A 69 -27.41 -11.04 -3.29
C GLU A 69 -27.16 -9.54 -3.36
N PHE A 70 -27.93 -8.84 -4.20
CA PHE A 70 -27.77 -7.39 -4.49
C PHE A 70 -27.81 -6.51 -3.23
N SER A 71 -28.34 -7.04 -2.10
CA SER A 71 -28.35 -6.34 -0.82
C SER A 71 -26.98 -6.03 -0.23
N ASN A 72 -25.92 -6.79 -0.61
CA ASN A 72 -24.59 -6.68 -0.02
C ASN A 72 -23.50 -6.14 -0.98
N ASN A 73 -23.84 -5.80 -2.23
CA ASN A 73 -22.88 -5.17 -3.14
C ASN A 73 -22.70 -3.67 -2.80
N PRO A 74 -21.55 -3.23 -2.29
CA PRO A 74 -21.34 -1.84 -1.88
C PRO A 74 -21.50 -0.84 -3.05
N HIS A 75 -21.17 -1.25 -4.28
CA HIS A 75 -21.35 -0.39 -5.47
C HIS A 75 -22.83 -0.15 -5.76
N ALA A 76 -23.66 -1.20 -5.71
CA ALA A 76 -25.10 -1.07 -5.90
C ALA A 76 -25.75 -0.29 -4.76
N GLN A 77 -25.26 -0.43 -3.53
CA GLN A 77 -25.72 0.37 -2.39
C GLN A 77 -25.36 1.85 -2.58
N LEU A 78 -24.11 2.14 -2.97
CA LEU A 78 -23.66 3.50 -3.26
C LEU A 78 -24.50 4.14 -4.36
N GLU A 79 -24.69 3.46 -5.48
CA GLU A 79 -25.51 3.96 -6.58
C GLU A 79 -26.95 4.23 -6.13
N ARG A 80 -27.58 3.31 -5.43
CA ARG A 80 -28.94 3.46 -4.91
C ARG A 80 -29.08 4.68 -4.01
N VAL A 81 -28.16 4.87 -3.08
CA VAL A 81 -28.16 6.00 -2.16
C VAL A 81 -28.01 7.32 -2.90
N VAL A 82 -27.07 7.40 -3.83
CA VAL A 82 -26.81 8.62 -4.60
C VAL A 82 -27.99 8.93 -5.54
N VAL A 83 -28.51 7.94 -6.27
CA VAL A 83 -29.67 8.12 -7.14
C VAL A 83 -30.92 8.55 -6.33
N SER A 84 -31.16 7.93 -5.17
CA SER A 84 -32.25 8.32 -4.26
C SER A 84 -32.13 9.78 -3.82
N TRP A 85 -30.91 10.19 -3.43
CA TRP A 85 -30.63 11.57 -3.04
C TRP A 85 -30.84 12.54 -4.21
N LEU A 86 -30.33 12.23 -5.40
CA LEU A 86 -30.50 13.04 -6.61
C LEU A 86 -31.96 13.19 -7.02
N THR A 87 -32.78 12.12 -6.91
CA THR A 87 -34.21 12.14 -7.25
C THR A 87 -35.08 12.85 -6.23
N SER A 88 -34.62 13.02 -5.00
CA SER A 88 -35.35 13.79 -3.97
C SER A 88 -35.43 15.30 -4.27
N PHE A 89 -34.59 15.78 -5.19
CA PHE A 89 -34.59 17.14 -5.67
C PHE A 89 -35.06 17.15 -7.12
N ASP A 90 -35.98 18.08 -7.45
CA ASP A 90 -36.37 18.32 -8.84
C ASP A 90 -35.12 18.82 -9.60
N SER A 91 -34.43 17.90 -10.28
CA SER A 91 -33.04 18.09 -10.76
C SER A 91 -32.99 18.93 -12.05
N ASN A 92 -33.80 19.96 -12.17
CA ASN A 92 -33.77 21.02 -13.20
C ASN A 92 -32.92 20.71 -14.45
N GLY A 93 -33.15 19.56 -15.10
CA GLY A 93 -32.49 19.16 -16.33
C GLY A 93 -31.07 18.55 -16.19
N ARG A 94 -30.55 18.35 -14.98
CA ARG A 94 -29.29 17.60 -14.78
C ARG A 94 -29.54 16.10 -14.95
N SER A 95 -28.70 15.44 -15.75
CA SER A 95 -28.86 14.01 -15.99
C SER A 95 -28.34 13.22 -14.77
N ILE A 96 -29.29 12.64 -14.01
CA ILE A 96 -28.96 11.70 -12.90
C ILE A 96 -28.08 10.58 -13.41
N GLU A 97 -28.34 10.09 -14.63
CA GLU A 97 -27.53 9.07 -15.29
C GLU A 97 -26.08 9.51 -15.50
N HIS A 98 -25.82 10.77 -15.80
CA HIS A 98 -24.48 11.28 -15.98
C HIS A 98 -23.73 11.36 -14.64
N LEU A 99 -24.35 11.92 -13.61
CA LEU A 99 -23.76 12.04 -12.27
C LEU A 99 -23.51 10.68 -11.62
N SER A 100 -24.37 9.68 -11.85
CA SER A 100 -24.17 8.33 -11.31
C SER A 100 -23.03 7.56 -12.01
N LYS A 101 -22.69 7.88 -13.25
CA LYS A 101 -21.52 7.30 -13.93
C LYS A 101 -20.17 7.73 -13.34
N GLU A 102 -20.14 8.84 -12.59
CA GLU A 102 -18.96 9.38 -11.93
C GLU A 102 -18.73 8.82 -10.53
N LEU A 103 -19.56 7.87 -10.09
CA LEU A 103 -19.41 7.27 -8.77
C LEU A 103 -18.07 6.51 -8.65
N PRO A 104 -17.39 6.60 -7.50
CA PRO A 104 -16.11 5.93 -7.32
C PRO A 104 -16.29 4.41 -7.40
N ARG A 105 -15.41 3.76 -8.15
CA ARG A 105 -15.35 2.29 -8.25
C ARG A 105 -14.41 1.67 -7.22
N LYS A 106 -13.61 2.48 -6.52
CA LYS A 106 -12.63 2.05 -5.51
C LYS A 106 -12.64 3.02 -4.35
N TRP A 107 -12.43 2.52 -3.16
CA TRP A 107 -12.24 3.28 -1.93
C TRP A 107 -11.38 2.47 -0.97
N GLN A 108 -10.93 3.09 0.10
CA GLN A 108 -10.15 2.44 1.15
C GLN A 108 -10.90 2.53 2.47
N HIS A 109 -10.74 1.50 3.31
CA HIS A 109 -11.19 1.53 4.69
C HIS A 109 -9.99 1.75 5.61
N LEU A 110 -10.06 2.78 6.42
CA LEU A 110 -9.12 3.05 7.50
C LEU A 110 -9.91 3.08 8.83
N GLY A 111 -10.01 1.94 9.48
CA GLY A 111 -10.94 1.78 10.60
C GLY A 111 -12.38 2.01 10.18
N ASP A 112 -13.04 2.99 10.81
CA ASP A 112 -14.42 3.40 10.50
C ASP A 112 -14.53 4.51 9.44
N VAL A 113 -13.40 5.00 8.91
CA VAL A 113 -13.36 6.00 7.83
C VAL A 113 -13.29 5.33 6.48
N VAL A 114 -14.22 5.65 5.59
CA VAL A 114 -14.14 5.34 4.17
C VAL A 114 -13.43 6.50 3.46
N VAL A 115 -12.33 6.22 2.79
CA VAL A 115 -11.55 7.20 2.05
C VAL A 115 -11.81 7.01 0.55
N LEU A 116 -12.48 7.96 -0.05
CA LEU A 116 -12.79 8.01 -1.47
C LEU A 116 -11.58 8.51 -2.26
N PRO A 117 -11.45 8.15 -3.55
CA PRO A 117 -10.42 8.72 -4.42
C PRO A 117 -10.66 10.22 -4.67
N GLU A 118 -9.62 10.93 -5.08
CA GLU A 118 -9.65 12.36 -5.40
C GLU A 118 -10.75 12.74 -6.40
N THR A 119 -10.99 11.86 -7.37
CA THR A 119 -11.98 12.08 -8.45
C THR A 119 -13.42 11.90 -8.00
N ALA A 120 -13.67 11.36 -6.81
CA ALA A 120 -15.03 11.12 -6.34
C ALA A 120 -15.77 12.42 -6.06
N PHE A 121 -16.94 12.62 -6.67
CA PHE A 121 -17.80 13.79 -6.48
C PHE A 121 -17.07 15.13 -6.71
N SER A 122 -16.11 15.16 -7.65
CA SER A 122 -15.21 16.31 -7.87
C SER A 122 -15.39 16.99 -9.23
N SER A 123 -16.27 16.49 -10.10
CA SER A 123 -16.58 17.16 -11.36
C SER A 123 -17.20 18.54 -11.13
N MET A 124 -17.17 19.36 -12.14
CA MET A 124 -17.77 20.69 -12.07
C MET A 124 -19.29 20.60 -11.73
N GLU A 125 -19.98 19.64 -12.32
CA GLU A 125 -21.41 19.41 -12.10
C GLU A 125 -21.71 18.98 -10.65
N TRP A 126 -20.90 18.07 -10.09
CA TRP A 126 -21.02 17.70 -8.68
C TRP A 126 -20.72 18.86 -7.73
N ASN A 127 -19.67 19.63 -8.01
CA ASN A 127 -19.29 20.77 -7.20
C ASN A 127 -20.37 21.88 -7.21
N GLU A 128 -20.98 22.14 -8.35
CA GLU A 128 -22.11 23.07 -8.47
C GLU A 128 -23.33 22.58 -7.70
N LEU A 129 -23.68 21.32 -7.88
CA LEU A 129 -24.81 20.70 -7.18
C LEU A 129 -24.64 20.77 -5.65
N ILE A 130 -23.48 20.37 -5.14
CA ILE A 130 -23.17 20.42 -3.71
C ILE A 130 -23.24 21.85 -3.17
N LYS A 131 -22.78 22.85 -3.93
CA LYS A 131 -22.85 24.26 -3.52
C LYS A 131 -24.27 24.83 -3.48
N GLU A 132 -25.17 24.32 -4.31
CA GLU A 132 -26.58 24.75 -4.36
C GLU A 132 -27.40 24.16 -3.19
N LYS A 133 -26.93 23.12 -2.54
CA LYS A 133 -27.63 22.42 -1.47
C LYS A 133 -27.30 23.01 -0.09
N SER A 134 -28.23 22.87 0.84
CA SER A 134 -27.98 23.20 2.23
C SER A 134 -26.92 22.28 2.83
N ARG A 135 -26.28 22.76 3.88
CA ARG A 135 -25.29 21.96 4.62
C ARG A 135 -25.88 20.65 5.16
N GLU A 136 -27.14 20.67 5.57
CA GLU A 136 -27.85 19.50 6.10
C GLU A 136 -28.09 18.46 5.01
N GLU A 137 -28.53 18.87 3.82
CA GLU A 137 -28.76 17.99 2.67
C GLU A 137 -27.45 17.32 2.21
N VAL A 138 -26.34 18.07 2.20
CA VAL A 138 -25.03 17.54 1.84
C VAL A 138 -24.49 16.58 2.91
N GLN A 139 -24.70 16.89 4.18
CA GLN A 139 -24.30 16.00 5.30
C GLN A 139 -25.10 14.69 5.26
N ASP A 140 -26.39 14.74 4.91
CA ASP A 140 -27.23 13.57 4.73
C ASP A 140 -26.70 12.67 3.61
N LEU A 141 -26.34 13.25 2.47
CA LEU A 141 -25.67 12.51 1.38
C LEU A 141 -24.41 11.78 1.88
N TRP A 142 -23.50 12.50 2.54
CA TRP A 142 -22.26 11.92 3.01
C TRP A 142 -22.47 10.83 4.06
N GLN A 143 -23.48 10.98 4.92
CA GLN A 143 -23.83 9.98 5.92
C GLN A 143 -24.35 8.70 5.27
N HIS A 144 -25.25 8.80 4.30
CA HIS A 144 -25.76 7.64 3.60
C HIS A 144 -24.69 6.93 2.76
N ILE A 145 -23.78 7.70 2.11
CA ILE A 145 -22.64 7.12 1.40
C ILE A 145 -21.71 6.38 2.36
N ALA A 146 -21.35 6.98 3.50
CA ALA A 146 -20.51 6.31 4.49
C ALA A 146 -21.11 4.98 4.96
N GLN A 147 -22.41 4.98 5.26
CA GLN A 147 -23.15 3.77 5.66
C GLN A 147 -23.22 2.72 4.56
N ALA A 148 -23.54 3.13 3.31
CA ALA A 148 -23.58 2.23 2.16
C ALA A 148 -22.25 1.54 1.89
N LEU A 149 -21.15 2.23 2.19
CA LEU A 149 -19.80 1.72 2.04
C LEU A 149 -19.24 1.07 3.33
N GLY A 150 -20.08 0.87 4.36
CA GLY A 150 -19.69 0.17 5.59
C GLY A 150 -18.83 1.00 6.56
N GLY A 151 -18.82 2.32 6.43
CA GLY A 151 -18.12 3.23 7.34
C GLY A 151 -19.06 4.06 8.21
N LYS A 152 -18.48 4.79 9.16
CA LYS A 152 -19.18 5.80 9.99
C LYS A 152 -18.79 7.22 9.61
N ARG A 153 -17.59 7.38 9.04
CA ARG A 153 -17.01 8.64 8.59
C ARG A 153 -16.59 8.53 7.14
N LEU A 154 -16.55 9.67 6.45
CA LEU A 154 -16.20 9.73 5.04
C LEU A 154 -15.12 10.78 4.81
N ALA A 155 -14.14 10.43 4.02
CA ALA A 155 -13.08 11.33 3.60
C ALA A 155 -12.84 11.21 2.10
N ARG A 156 -12.23 12.21 1.49
CA ARG A 156 -11.79 12.22 0.10
C ARG A 156 -10.29 12.49 0.05
N GLN A 157 -9.56 11.62 -0.65
CA GLN A 157 -8.14 11.77 -0.82
C GLN A 157 -7.84 12.94 -1.76
N HIS A 158 -6.79 13.69 -1.44
CA HIS A 158 -6.15 14.65 -2.34
C HIS A 158 -4.68 14.30 -2.52
N PRO A 159 -3.99 14.88 -3.52
CA PRO A 159 -2.56 14.67 -3.69
C PRO A 159 -1.79 15.00 -2.43
N ILE A 160 -0.79 14.18 -2.13
CA ILE A 160 0.15 14.48 -1.03
C ILE A 160 1.01 15.69 -1.37
N THR A 161 1.49 16.40 -0.36
CA THR A 161 2.46 17.47 -0.57
C THR A 161 3.73 16.91 -1.23
N LYS A 162 4.37 17.73 -2.10
CA LYS A 162 5.59 17.34 -2.81
C LYS A 162 6.86 17.57 -1.98
N ASP A 163 6.71 18.05 -0.75
CA ASP A 163 7.82 18.27 0.18
C ASP A 163 8.30 16.95 0.83
N LYS A 164 9.34 17.02 1.64
CA LYS A 164 9.92 15.87 2.33
C LYS A 164 8.97 15.22 3.33
N HIS A 165 7.99 15.96 3.88
CA HIS A 165 7.04 15.45 4.87
C HIS A 165 5.95 14.59 4.22
N ARG A 166 5.65 14.81 2.93
CA ARG A 166 4.63 14.06 2.18
C ARG A 166 3.29 14.03 2.92
N THR A 167 2.89 15.16 3.46
CA THR A 167 1.67 15.32 4.23
C THR A 167 0.45 14.98 3.38
N SER A 168 -0.46 14.20 3.94
CA SER A 168 -1.77 13.96 3.34
C SER A 168 -2.57 15.25 3.31
N GLN A 169 -3.34 15.45 2.24
CA GLN A 169 -4.32 16.53 2.12
C GLN A 169 -5.72 15.94 2.04
N THR A 170 -5.96 14.82 2.72
CA THR A 170 -7.27 14.17 2.75
C THR A 170 -8.29 15.06 3.43
N GLU A 171 -9.37 15.36 2.72
CA GLU A 171 -10.50 16.15 3.19
C GLU A 171 -11.50 15.26 3.94
N LEU A 172 -11.92 15.67 5.13
CA LEU A 172 -12.99 14.99 5.86
C LEU A 172 -14.34 15.51 5.38
N LEU A 173 -15.11 14.69 4.68
CA LEU A 173 -16.46 15.03 4.19
C LEU A 173 -17.52 14.81 5.27
N LEU A 174 -17.34 13.77 6.10
CA LEU A 174 -18.21 13.44 7.23
C LEU A 174 -17.38 13.04 8.44
N GLY A 175 -17.65 13.63 9.59
CA GLY A 175 -16.97 13.36 10.86
C GLY A 175 -16.39 14.62 11.50
N GLN A 176 -15.79 14.46 12.69
CA GLN A 176 -15.24 15.58 13.46
C GLN A 176 -13.71 15.61 13.52
N ASN A 177 -13.06 14.46 13.29
CA ASN A 177 -11.61 14.33 13.30
C ASN A 177 -11.16 13.25 12.33
N GLY A 178 -9.87 13.29 11.93
CA GLY A 178 -9.26 12.34 11.01
C GLY A 178 -8.58 11.14 11.70
N TRP A 179 -8.61 11.04 13.04
CA TRP A 179 -7.95 9.95 13.74
C TRP A 179 -8.61 8.60 13.41
N VAL A 180 -7.80 7.64 12.98
CA VAL A 180 -8.24 6.28 12.63
C VAL A 180 -7.47 5.26 13.45
N GLU A 181 -8.13 4.16 13.80
CA GLU A 181 -7.55 3.01 14.48
C GLU A 181 -8.03 1.74 13.80
N PHE A 182 -7.11 0.83 13.50
CA PHE A 182 -7.44 -0.46 12.89
C PHE A 182 -6.37 -1.51 13.15
N LEU A 183 -6.76 -2.76 12.94
CA LEU A 183 -5.89 -3.93 13.06
C LEU A 183 -5.50 -4.41 11.65
N ASP A 184 -4.19 -4.50 11.38
CA ASP A 184 -3.65 -5.10 10.17
C ASP A 184 -2.74 -6.28 10.54
N HIS A 185 -3.16 -7.50 10.23
CA HIS A 185 -2.41 -8.73 10.54
C HIS A 185 -1.89 -8.85 11.99
N GLY A 186 -2.72 -8.48 12.95
CA GLY A 186 -2.37 -8.53 14.36
C GLY A 186 -1.55 -7.35 14.87
N VAL A 187 -1.39 -6.31 14.05
CA VAL A 187 -0.69 -5.06 14.39
C VAL A 187 -1.70 -3.92 14.47
N HIS A 188 -1.77 -3.22 15.59
CA HIS A 188 -2.59 -2.03 15.76
C HIS A 188 -1.91 -0.81 15.17
N PHE A 189 -2.64 -0.11 14.31
CA PHE A 189 -2.27 1.18 13.74
C PHE A 189 -3.22 2.27 14.22
N GLY A 190 -2.71 3.46 14.50
CA GLY A 190 -3.50 4.65 14.82
C GLY A 190 -2.77 5.91 14.33
N PHE A 191 -3.45 6.76 13.56
CA PHE A 191 -2.93 8.02 13.04
C PHE A 191 -4.06 8.92 12.53
N ASP A 192 -3.75 10.19 12.24
CA ASP A 192 -4.69 11.12 11.61
C ASP A 192 -4.62 10.96 10.08
N ALA A 193 -5.65 10.36 9.47
CA ALA A 193 -5.72 10.11 8.03
C ALA A 193 -5.79 11.40 7.20
N THR A 194 -6.15 12.55 7.79
CA THR A 194 -6.14 13.84 7.11
C THR A 194 -4.74 14.42 6.98
N LYS A 195 -3.78 13.94 7.80
CA LYS A 195 -2.41 14.45 7.86
C LYS A 195 -1.38 13.45 7.35
N VAL A 196 -1.67 12.15 7.48
CA VAL A 196 -0.76 11.08 7.10
C VAL A 196 -1.37 10.22 6.02
N MET A 197 -0.61 9.97 4.95
CA MET A 197 -1.02 9.03 3.91
C MET A 197 -0.79 7.59 4.39
N PHE A 198 -1.79 6.74 4.24
CA PHE A 198 -1.64 5.29 4.43
C PHE A 198 -1.83 4.54 3.12
N SER A 199 -0.83 3.76 2.72
CA SER A 199 -0.92 2.91 1.53
C SER A 199 -1.52 1.55 1.89
N ALA A 200 -2.84 1.42 1.83
CA ALA A 200 -3.51 0.14 2.05
C ALA A 200 -3.04 -0.96 1.08
N GLY A 201 -2.70 -0.61 -0.16
CA GLY A 201 -2.30 -1.56 -1.20
C GLY A 201 -0.94 -2.27 -1.02
N ASN A 202 -0.21 -2.05 0.08
CA ASN A 202 1.06 -2.72 0.38
C ASN A 202 0.91 -3.89 1.37
N VAL A 203 -0.29 -4.45 1.49
CA VAL A 203 -0.61 -5.55 2.45
C VAL A 203 0.29 -6.76 2.25
N THR A 204 0.49 -7.18 1.01
CA THR A 204 1.33 -8.35 0.67
C THR A 204 2.77 -8.15 1.15
N GLU A 205 3.34 -6.98 0.91
CA GLU A 205 4.71 -6.70 1.33
C GLU A 205 4.83 -6.57 2.86
N ARG A 206 3.83 -5.98 3.54
CA ARG A 206 3.81 -5.99 5.01
C ARG A 206 3.75 -7.40 5.58
N ARG A 207 2.98 -8.30 4.95
CA ARG A 207 2.94 -9.73 5.32
C ARG A 207 4.28 -10.40 5.08
N ARG A 208 4.87 -10.20 3.90
CA ARG A 208 6.14 -10.79 3.51
C ARG A 208 7.24 -10.38 4.48
N ILE A 209 7.43 -9.07 4.71
CA ILE A 209 8.45 -8.60 5.64
C ILE A 209 8.21 -9.12 7.06
N GLY A 210 6.94 -9.17 7.50
CA GLY A 210 6.55 -9.72 8.79
C GLY A 210 6.75 -11.25 8.92
N SER A 211 6.97 -11.98 7.82
CA SER A 211 7.26 -13.42 7.83
C SER A 211 8.76 -13.75 7.88
N ILE A 212 9.62 -12.77 7.61
CA ILE A 212 11.08 -12.95 7.69
C ILE A 212 11.49 -13.06 9.16
N ASN A 213 12.20 -14.11 9.52
CA ASN A 213 12.75 -14.21 10.88
C ASN A 213 13.91 -13.21 11.07
N MET A 214 13.75 -12.26 12.00
CA MET A 214 14.74 -11.24 12.36
C MET A 214 15.14 -11.35 13.84
N GLU A 215 14.95 -12.53 14.45
CA GLU A 215 15.27 -12.75 15.86
C GLU A 215 16.76 -12.45 16.14
N GLY A 216 17.01 -11.60 17.13
CA GLY A 216 18.35 -11.15 17.48
C GLY A 216 18.90 -10.00 16.63
N GLU A 217 18.24 -9.65 15.50
CA GLU A 217 18.68 -8.57 14.61
C GLU A 217 18.35 -7.18 15.16
N VAL A 218 19.24 -6.24 14.92
CA VAL A 218 18.99 -4.79 15.01
C VAL A 218 18.65 -4.29 13.61
N VAL A 219 17.50 -3.65 13.47
CA VAL A 219 17.00 -3.17 12.19
C VAL A 219 16.96 -1.65 12.17
N VAL A 220 17.32 -1.05 11.04
CA VAL A 220 17.09 0.37 10.75
C VAL A 220 16.01 0.47 9.70
N ASP A 221 14.88 1.09 10.05
CA ASP A 221 13.84 1.50 9.09
C ASP A 221 14.06 2.98 8.75
N ALA A 222 14.54 3.26 7.54
CA ALA A 222 14.93 4.60 7.14
C ALA A 222 13.73 5.52 6.81
N TYR A 223 12.54 4.94 6.66
CA TYR A 223 11.31 5.64 6.26
C TYR A 223 10.10 5.07 6.99
N ALA A 224 10.12 5.15 8.30
CA ALA A 224 9.19 4.41 9.16
C ALA A 224 7.71 4.81 8.96
N GLY A 225 7.42 6.07 8.62
CA GLY A 225 6.05 6.57 8.55
C GLY A 225 5.32 6.36 9.87
N VAL A 226 4.09 5.86 9.80
CA VAL A 226 3.30 5.44 10.97
C VAL A 226 3.68 4.03 11.48
N GLY A 227 4.80 3.49 11.00
CA GLY A 227 5.24 2.14 11.35
C GLY A 227 4.84 1.06 10.34
N TYR A 228 4.66 1.40 9.07
CA TYR A 228 4.19 0.46 8.03
C TYR A 228 4.89 -0.90 8.07
N TYR A 229 6.21 -0.89 8.14
CA TYR A 229 7.05 -2.08 8.19
C TYR A 229 7.66 -2.27 9.59
N THR A 230 8.02 -1.17 10.25
CA THR A 230 8.58 -1.14 11.61
C THR A 230 7.79 -2.03 12.57
N LEU A 231 6.46 -1.87 12.64
CA LEU A 231 5.62 -2.61 13.57
C LEU A 231 5.55 -4.10 13.24
N HIS A 232 5.49 -4.45 11.95
CA HIS A 232 5.51 -5.85 11.51
C HIS A 232 6.88 -6.50 11.77
N MET A 233 7.99 -5.77 11.54
CA MET A 233 9.33 -6.26 11.85
C MET A 233 9.52 -6.47 13.37
N ALA A 234 8.94 -5.62 14.19
CA ALA A 234 8.99 -5.78 15.64
C ALA A 234 8.16 -6.98 16.13
N LEU A 235 6.87 -7.01 15.79
CA LEU A 235 5.94 -8.00 16.35
C LEU A 235 6.04 -9.37 15.69
N ARG A 236 6.10 -9.40 14.39
CA ARG A 236 5.96 -10.64 13.62
C ARG A 236 7.31 -11.24 13.25
N SER A 237 8.23 -10.42 12.74
CA SER A 237 9.61 -10.84 12.45
C SER A 237 10.47 -10.99 13.69
N ARG A 238 10.02 -10.50 14.84
CA ARG A 238 10.69 -10.59 16.14
C ARG A 238 12.08 -9.95 16.17
N ALA A 239 12.26 -8.83 15.45
CA ALA A 239 13.50 -8.07 15.51
C ALA A 239 13.82 -7.71 16.96
N LYS A 240 15.10 -7.84 17.36
CA LYS A 240 15.54 -7.52 18.71
C LYS A 240 15.34 -6.04 19.03
N HIS A 241 15.67 -5.18 18.10
CA HIS A 241 15.55 -3.74 18.24
C HIS A 241 15.40 -3.07 16.88
N ILE A 242 14.57 -2.01 16.79
CA ILE A 242 14.38 -1.24 15.56
C ILE A 242 14.65 0.23 15.81
N HIS A 243 15.52 0.81 14.99
CA HIS A 243 15.72 2.24 14.86
C HIS A 243 14.80 2.74 13.73
N ALA A 244 13.72 3.42 14.08
CA ALA A 244 12.73 3.95 13.16
C ALA A 244 13.01 5.43 12.87
N CYS A 245 13.45 5.76 11.66
CA CYS A 245 13.73 7.13 11.23
C CYS A 245 12.51 7.71 10.51
N GLU A 246 12.04 8.87 10.95
CA GLU A 246 10.88 9.55 10.34
C GLU A 246 11.01 11.06 10.48
N ILE A 247 10.66 11.80 9.44
CA ILE A 247 10.74 13.26 9.41
C ILE A 247 9.40 13.92 9.72
N ASN A 248 8.27 13.29 9.34
CA ASN A 248 6.95 13.87 9.50
C ASN A 248 6.45 13.74 10.96
N PRO A 249 6.21 14.84 11.67
CA PRO A 249 5.78 14.81 13.08
C PRO A 249 4.40 14.16 13.26
N ASP A 250 3.49 14.28 12.29
CA ASP A 250 2.18 13.64 12.36
C ASP A 250 2.30 12.11 12.21
N SER A 251 3.19 11.63 11.34
CA SER A 251 3.53 10.20 11.24
C SER A 251 4.15 9.68 12.53
N ILE A 252 5.05 10.45 13.14
CA ILE A 252 5.67 10.10 14.43
C ILE A 252 4.62 10.01 15.54
N THR A 253 3.62 10.88 15.54
CA THR A 253 2.51 10.81 16.50
C THR A 253 1.77 9.47 16.38
N GLY A 254 1.45 9.04 15.16
CA GLY A 254 0.84 7.74 14.90
C GLY A 254 1.76 6.57 15.29
N LEU A 255 3.05 6.65 14.94
CA LEU A 255 4.02 5.62 15.29
C LEU A 255 4.20 5.46 16.81
N LYS A 256 4.23 6.56 17.56
CA LYS A 256 4.30 6.51 19.04
C LYS A 256 3.06 5.86 19.64
N TRP A 257 1.88 6.26 19.17
CA TRP A 257 0.63 5.64 19.59
C TRP A 257 0.63 4.13 19.32
N ALA A 258 1.03 3.73 18.10
CA ALA A 258 1.08 2.33 17.72
C ALA A 258 2.15 1.56 18.50
N GLN A 259 3.30 2.16 18.78
CA GLN A 259 4.36 1.60 19.62
C GLN A 259 3.85 1.29 21.03
N GLU A 260 3.12 2.22 21.65
CA GLU A 260 2.53 2.05 22.97
C GLU A 260 1.43 0.98 22.97
N THR A 261 0.48 1.09 22.03
CA THR A 261 -0.68 0.17 21.94
C THR A 261 -0.26 -1.28 21.68
N ASN A 262 0.82 -1.49 20.93
CA ASN A 262 1.37 -2.83 20.66
C ASN A 262 2.41 -3.29 21.71
N GLY A 263 2.69 -2.51 22.75
CA GLY A 263 3.65 -2.88 23.80
C GLY A 263 5.13 -2.88 23.38
N LEU A 264 5.50 -2.07 22.39
CA LEU A 264 6.82 -2.08 21.72
C LEU A 264 7.80 -1.00 22.23
N ASN A 265 7.50 -0.35 23.36
CA ASN A 265 8.29 0.80 23.88
C ASN A 265 9.77 0.52 24.11
N LYS A 266 10.14 -0.72 24.42
CA LYS A 266 11.54 -1.13 24.61
C LYS A 266 12.22 -1.62 23.34
N GLN A 267 11.46 -1.92 22.31
CA GLN A 267 11.92 -2.57 21.09
C GLN A 267 12.14 -1.58 19.93
N ILE A 268 11.49 -0.42 19.97
CA ILE A 268 11.60 0.60 18.92
C ILE A 268 12.15 1.90 19.51
N THR A 269 13.18 2.44 18.85
CA THR A 269 13.65 3.81 19.10
C THR A 269 13.33 4.68 17.90
N ILE A 270 12.57 5.75 18.12
CA ILE A 270 12.16 6.69 17.06
C ILE A 270 13.20 7.80 16.95
N HIS A 271 13.73 7.99 15.74
CA HIS A 271 14.67 9.05 15.37
C HIS A 271 13.92 10.06 14.51
N GLN A 272 13.49 11.18 15.13
CA GLN A 272 12.84 12.26 14.42
C GLN A 272 13.84 13.10 13.66
N GLY A 273 13.62 13.34 12.37
CA GLY A 273 14.43 14.22 11.53
C GLY A 273 14.69 13.65 10.14
N ASP A 274 15.43 14.40 9.35
CA ASP A 274 15.87 13.97 8.02
C ASP A 274 16.79 12.75 8.15
N ASN A 275 16.53 11.71 7.37
CA ASN A 275 17.33 10.49 7.39
C ASN A 275 18.77 10.70 6.89
N GLN A 276 19.05 11.76 6.14
CA GLN A 276 20.42 12.20 5.83
C GLN A 276 21.21 12.58 7.10
N GLU A 277 20.52 13.00 8.17
CA GLU A 277 21.13 13.40 9.43
C GLU A 277 21.03 12.32 10.52
N THR A 278 19.96 11.53 10.48
CA THR A 278 19.72 10.50 11.50
C THR A 278 20.48 9.22 11.22
N LEU A 279 20.55 8.76 9.96
CA LEU A 279 21.23 7.52 9.60
C LEU A 279 22.74 7.52 9.91
N PRO A 280 23.51 8.60 9.69
CA PRO A 280 24.93 8.62 10.07
C PRO A 280 25.21 8.31 11.55
N LYS A 281 24.27 8.63 12.45
CA LYS A 281 24.37 8.33 13.89
C LYS A 281 24.20 6.84 14.21
N LEU A 282 23.74 6.06 13.24
CA LEU A 282 23.45 4.63 13.36
C LEU A 282 24.48 3.75 12.62
N TYR A 283 25.58 4.33 12.15
CA TYR A 283 26.62 3.59 11.42
C TYR A 283 27.18 2.42 12.24
N GLY A 284 27.27 1.26 11.59
CA GLY A 284 27.81 0.04 12.15
C GLY A 284 26.93 -0.68 13.17
N GLN A 285 25.66 -0.28 13.35
CA GLN A 285 24.77 -0.82 14.38
C GLN A 285 23.78 -1.86 13.88
N ALA A 286 23.44 -1.86 12.59
CA ALA A 286 22.35 -2.64 12.03
C ALA A 286 22.79 -3.99 11.46
N ASP A 287 21.95 -5.00 11.63
CA ASP A 287 22.01 -6.26 10.88
C ASP A 287 21.16 -6.16 9.60
N ARG A 288 20.22 -5.19 9.54
CA ARG A 288 19.28 -5.01 8.44
C ARG A 288 18.87 -3.55 8.28
N CYS A 289 18.76 -3.09 7.03
CA CYS A 289 18.20 -1.78 6.70
C CYS A 289 16.97 -1.95 5.77
N HIS A 290 15.89 -1.27 6.10
CA HIS A 290 14.66 -1.24 5.29
C HIS A 290 14.45 0.17 4.70
N LEU A 291 14.28 0.25 3.37
CA LEU A 291 14.22 1.50 2.62
C LEU A 291 12.88 1.63 1.90
N GLY A 292 11.81 1.84 2.68
CA GLY A 292 10.41 1.77 2.26
C GLY A 292 9.87 3.02 1.55
N LEU A 293 10.69 3.80 0.83
CA LEU A 293 10.24 5.01 0.13
C LEU A 293 10.03 4.77 -1.36
N LEU A 294 8.93 5.29 -1.90
CA LEU A 294 8.61 5.35 -3.33
C LEU A 294 8.56 6.82 -3.80
N PRO A 295 8.92 7.14 -5.05
CA PRO A 295 9.30 6.19 -6.12
C PRO A 295 10.71 5.62 -5.98
N SER A 296 11.60 6.24 -5.20
CA SER A 296 13.00 5.84 -5.02
C SER A 296 13.50 6.20 -3.63
N SER A 297 14.36 5.35 -3.06
CA SER A 297 15.09 5.58 -1.82
C SER A 297 16.59 5.81 -2.04
N GLU A 298 17.05 5.99 -3.29
CA GLU A 298 18.48 6.08 -3.66
C GLU A 298 19.27 7.12 -2.86
N ALA A 299 18.64 8.23 -2.51
CA ALA A 299 19.27 9.32 -1.77
C ALA A 299 19.94 8.88 -0.46
N VAL A 300 19.53 7.76 0.13
CA VAL A 300 20.07 7.27 1.41
C VAL A 300 20.78 5.91 1.33
N TRP A 301 20.93 5.33 0.16
CA TRP A 301 21.57 4.00 0.05
C TRP A 301 22.99 3.98 0.62
N ASN A 302 23.77 5.04 0.39
CA ASN A 302 25.11 5.17 0.99
C ASN A 302 25.05 5.13 2.52
N HIS A 303 24.12 5.87 3.13
CA HIS A 303 23.95 5.88 4.57
C HIS A 303 23.42 4.54 5.11
N ALA A 304 22.50 3.91 4.38
CA ALA A 304 21.97 2.60 4.76
C ALA A 304 23.06 1.53 4.81
N LEU A 305 23.96 1.50 3.82
CA LEU A 305 25.15 0.64 3.86
C LEU A 305 26.07 0.97 5.04
N GLY A 306 26.27 2.26 5.35
CA GLY A 306 27.02 2.70 6.51
C GLY A 306 26.44 2.18 7.83
N CYS A 307 25.11 2.05 7.93
CA CYS A 307 24.42 1.54 9.11
C CYS A 307 24.70 0.05 9.36
N LEU A 308 24.98 -0.74 8.33
CA LEU A 308 25.24 -2.16 8.49
C LEU A 308 26.53 -2.41 9.31
N LYS A 309 26.49 -3.44 10.16
CA LYS A 309 27.64 -3.95 10.91
C LYS A 309 28.79 -4.33 9.99
N PRO A 310 30.04 -4.35 10.49
CA PRO A 310 31.22 -4.76 9.70
C PRO A 310 31.05 -6.12 8.99
N LYS A 311 30.42 -7.08 9.63
CA LYS A 311 30.14 -8.42 9.06
C LYS A 311 29.17 -8.43 7.89
N GLY A 312 28.53 -7.28 7.60
CA GLY A 312 27.46 -7.15 6.61
C GLY A 312 26.06 -7.28 7.21
N GLY A 313 25.09 -7.56 6.35
CA GLY A 313 23.67 -7.65 6.72
C GLY A 313 22.78 -7.61 5.49
N TRP A 314 21.53 -7.18 5.68
CA TRP A 314 20.50 -7.12 4.63
C TRP A 314 20.07 -5.70 4.33
N ILE A 315 19.72 -5.44 3.06
CA ILE A 315 19.05 -4.20 2.65
C ILE A 315 17.81 -4.57 1.84
N HIS A 316 16.68 -4.01 2.21
CA HIS A 316 15.43 -4.09 1.46
C HIS A 316 15.18 -2.76 0.76
N ILE A 317 15.21 -2.75 -0.57
CA ILE A 317 15.13 -1.53 -1.38
C ILE A 317 13.80 -1.51 -2.14
N HIS A 318 12.93 -0.57 -1.78
CA HIS A 318 11.71 -0.30 -2.51
C HIS A 318 11.97 0.66 -3.67
N MET A 319 11.41 0.35 -4.85
CA MET A 319 11.56 1.15 -6.05
C MET A 319 10.35 1.00 -6.97
N ASN A 320 10.00 2.05 -7.69
CA ASN A 320 9.11 1.97 -8.84
C ASN A 320 9.96 1.80 -10.09
N VAL A 321 9.86 0.64 -10.75
CA VAL A 321 10.69 0.29 -11.92
C VAL A 321 9.81 -0.03 -13.12
N HIS A 322 10.16 0.47 -14.27
CA HIS A 322 9.50 0.11 -15.51
C HIS A 322 9.85 -1.33 -15.89
N LYS A 323 8.86 -2.12 -16.33
CA LYS A 323 9.03 -3.57 -16.62
C LYS A 323 10.23 -3.88 -17.52
N LYS A 324 10.50 -3.01 -18.50
CA LYS A 324 11.61 -3.21 -19.45
C LYS A 324 12.98 -2.99 -18.84
N ASP A 325 13.07 -2.17 -17.80
CA ASP A 325 14.34 -1.72 -17.21
C ASP A 325 14.71 -2.54 -15.96
N LEU A 326 13.93 -3.57 -15.63
CA LEU A 326 14.05 -4.30 -14.38
C LEU A 326 15.42 -4.98 -14.19
N GLU A 327 15.94 -5.63 -15.23
CA GLU A 327 17.24 -6.31 -15.19
C GLU A 327 18.39 -5.30 -15.12
N GLU A 328 18.32 -4.24 -15.93
CA GLU A 328 19.31 -3.16 -15.91
C GLU A 328 19.34 -2.42 -14.57
N TRP A 329 18.15 -2.15 -14.00
CA TRP A 329 18.02 -1.55 -12.67
C TRP A 329 18.64 -2.43 -11.57
N GLN A 330 18.41 -3.75 -11.59
CA GLN A 330 19.04 -4.67 -10.65
C GLN A 330 20.57 -4.63 -10.74
N ALA A 331 21.10 -4.69 -11.97
CA ALA A 331 22.55 -4.67 -12.21
C ALA A 331 23.17 -3.33 -11.75
N SER A 332 22.57 -2.20 -12.12
CA SER A 332 23.04 -0.87 -11.74
C SER A 332 22.94 -0.61 -10.24
N THR A 333 21.88 -1.14 -9.58
CA THR A 333 21.72 -1.09 -8.13
C THR A 333 22.87 -1.83 -7.45
N LEU A 334 23.20 -3.05 -7.89
CA LEU A 334 24.30 -3.83 -7.36
C LEU A 334 25.65 -3.12 -7.48
N GLU A 335 25.93 -2.54 -8.64
CA GLU A 335 27.17 -1.77 -8.85
C GLU A 335 27.25 -0.54 -7.93
N THR A 336 26.12 0.15 -7.76
CA THR A 336 26.03 1.32 -6.89
C THR A 336 26.30 0.92 -5.42
N LEU A 337 25.69 -0.16 -4.96
CA LEU A 337 25.91 -0.67 -3.61
C LEU A 337 27.35 -1.11 -3.37
N LYS A 338 28.01 -1.74 -4.35
CA LYS A 338 29.44 -2.10 -4.28
C LYS A 338 30.31 -0.86 -4.11
N LYS A 339 30.09 0.19 -4.89
CA LYS A 339 30.81 1.48 -4.75
C LYS A 339 30.61 2.11 -3.38
N TYR A 340 29.39 2.06 -2.84
CA TYR A 340 29.13 2.56 -1.48
C TYR A 340 29.78 1.70 -0.40
N ALA A 341 29.83 0.38 -0.55
CA ALA A 341 30.56 -0.50 0.35
C ALA A 341 32.06 -0.16 0.40
N GLU A 342 32.68 0.06 -0.76
CA GLU A 342 34.07 0.52 -0.87
C GLU A 342 34.29 1.88 -0.18
N HIS A 343 33.37 2.83 -0.36
CA HIS A 343 33.40 4.13 0.32
C HIS A 343 33.41 3.97 1.85
N HIS A 344 32.64 3.01 2.39
CA HIS A 344 32.64 2.65 3.81
C HIS A 344 33.79 1.71 4.22
N ARG A 345 34.75 1.46 3.31
CA ARG A 345 35.91 0.54 3.52
C ARG A 345 35.44 -0.87 3.89
N ARG A 346 34.31 -1.32 3.32
CA ARG A 346 33.79 -2.66 3.51
C ARG A 346 34.19 -3.57 2.36
N ARG A 347 34.69 -4.76 2.69
CA ARG A 347 34.97 -5.80 1.70
C ARG A 347 33.88 -6.85 1.79
N TRP A 348 32.78 -6.54 1.10
CA TRP A 348 31.61 -7.40 1.09
C TRP A 348 31.39 -8.05 -0.27
N ASP A 349 30.98 -9.30 -0.25
CA ASP A 349 30.23 -9.89 -1.35
C ASP A 349 28.77 -9.43 -1.26
N ILE A 350 28.27 -8.82 -2.32
CA ILE A 350 26.94 -8.21 -2.36
C ILE A 350 26.14 -8.92 -3.43
N THR A 351 25.06 -9.57 -3.02
CA THR A 351 24.22 -10.42 -3.87
C THR A 351 22.75 -10.06 -3.75
N ILE A 352 22.02 -10.15 -4.86
CA ILE A 352 20.55 -10.08 -4.87
C ILE A 352 20.04 -11.46 -4.51
N GLU A 353 19.29 -11.57 -3.42
CA GLU A 353 18.73 -12.84 -2.96
C GLU A 353 17.26 -13.01 -3.35
N HIS A 354 16.51 -11.88 -3.48
CA HIS A 354 15.11 -11.91 -3.86
C HIS A 354 14.67 -10.62 -4.52
N LEU A 355 13.72 -10.73 -5.47
CA LEU A 355 13.00 -9.62 -6.06
C LEU A 355 11.50 -9.85 -5.89
N GLU A 356 10.87 -9.06 -5.02
CA GLU A 356 9.42 -9.06 -4.84
C GLU A 356 8.74 -8.05 -5.76
N ARG A 357 7.68 -8.47 -6.45
CA ARG A 357 6.81 -7.59 -7.23
C ARG A 357 5.54 -7.33 -6.44
N VAL A 358 5.48 -6.17 -5.79
CA VAL A 358 4.41 -5.86 -4.83
C VAL A 358 3.09 -5.53 -5.53
N LYS A 359 3.12 -4.61 -6.49
CA LYS A 359 1.94 -4.19 -7.26
C LYS A 359 2.32 -3.31 -8.45
N TRP A 360 1.39 -3.15 -9.38
CA TRP A 360 1.50 -2.13 -10.41
C TRP A 360 1.27 -0.74 -9.81
N PHE A 361 2.18 0.18 -10.06
CA PHE A 361 2.05 1.60 -9.70
C PHE A 361 1.31 2.37 -10.78
N SER A 362 1.65 2.08 -12.04
CA SER A 362 1.01 2.60 -13.25
C SER A 362 1.20 1.60 -14.39
N PRO A 363 0.57 1.78 -15.58
CA PRO A 363 0.85 0.93 -16.73
C PRO A 363 2.35 0.81 -16.96
N HIS A 364 2.86 -0.43 -16.98
CA HIS A 364 4.27 -0.79 -17.19
C HIS A 364 5.27 -0.41 -16.07
N VAL A 365 4.84 0.25 -14.98
CA VAL A 365 5.69 0.55 -13.81
C VAL A 365 5.23 -0.28 -12.62
N CYS A 366 6.12 -1.10 -12.10
CA CYS A 366 5.87 -1.95 -10.94
C CYS A 366 6.57 -1.41 -9.70
N HIS A 367 5.88 -1.43 -8.57
CA HIS A 367 6.52 -1.33 -7.26
C HIS A 367 7.19 -2.66 -6.97
N VAL A 368 8.49 -2.63 -6.84
CA VAL A 368 9.32 -3.81 -6.52
C VAL A 368 10.09 -3.59 -5.22
N VAL A 369 10.46 -4.70 -4.58
CA VAL A 369 11.39 -4.72 -3.45
C VAL A 369 12.55 -5.64 -3.78
N LEU A 370 13.76 -5.12 -3.68
CA LEU A 370 14.99 -5.88 -3.89
C LEU A 370 15.60 -6.21 -2.53
N ASP A 371 15.70 -7.50 -2.24
CA ASP A 371 16.40 -7.97 -1.04
C ASP A 371 17.85 -8.27 -1.39
N VAL A 372 18.73 -7.46 -0.83
CA VAL A 372 20.19 -7.55 -1.07
C VAL A 372 20.89 -8.01 0.19
N GLN A 373 21.74 -9.00 0.04
CA GLN A 373 22.61 -9.46 1.13
C GLN A 373 24.03 -8.97 0.93
N CYS A 374 24.60 -8.41 1.99
CA CYS A 374 26.02 -8.04 2.10
C CYS A 374 26.68 -9.02 3.07
N ARG A 375 27.74 -9.72 2.63
CA ARG A 375 28.51 -10.67 3.46
C ARG A 375 29.96 -10.29 3.44
N GLU A 376 30.62 -10.31 4.59
CA GLU A 376 32.06 -10.10 4.67
C GLU A 376 32.80 -11.17 3.84
N THR A 377 33.67 -10.72 2.95
CA THR A 377 34.48 -11.64 2.14
C THR A 377 35.50 -12.33 3.05
N GLN A 378 35.40 -13.64 3.17
CA GLN A 378 36.42 -14.42 3.89
C GLN A 378 37.76 -14.25 3.15
N GLN A 379 38.79 -13.75 3.84
CA GLN A 379 40.13 -13.84 3.32
C GLN A 379 40.47 -15.34 3.22
N LYS A 380 40.67 -15.82 1.98
CA LYS A 380 41.37 -17.11 1.84
C LYS A 380 42.76 -16.88 2.42
N GLU A 381 43.00 -17.39 3.61
CA GLU A 381 44.39 -17.56 4.09
C GLU A 381 45.09 -18.39 3.03
N HIS A 382 46.00 -17.74 2.30
CA HIS A 382 46.92 -18.45 1.45
C HIS A 382 47.92 -19.13 2.42
N ALA A 383 47.66 -20.43 2.68
CA ALA A 383 48.59 -21.31 3.31
C ALA A 383 49.76 -21.61 2.37
#